data_f92abf6cff7e8c5b25cae3d6e4fa2a1d
#
_entry.id   f92abf6cff7e8c5b25cae3d6e4fa2a1d
#
_cell.length_a   1.000
_cell.length_b   1.000
_cell.length_c   1.000
_cell.angle_alpha   90.00
_cell.angle_beta   90.00
_cell.angle_gamma   90.00
#
_symmetry.space_group_name_H-M   'P 1'
#
loop_
_entity.id
_entity.type
_entity.pdbx_description
1 polymer ?
#
loop_
_entity_poly.entity_id
_entity_poly.type
_entity_poly.pdbx_seq_one_letter_code
_entity_poly.pdbx_strand_id
1 'polypeptide(L)'
;MNENSENNRSIRFGVAPINWNNDDIPELGSDYTIETILSEMNQAGYEGTELGNKFPNKASSLSELLNTFNLKLASSWHSTYFVMNEQENELKNVEEKVSFLKEANAEIINIAECSG
;
A
#
# COMPACT_ATOMS: atom_id res chain seq x y z
N MET A 1 18.12 39.43 -4.82
CA MET A 1 16.90 38.65 -5.00
C MET A 1 17.22 37.20 -4.72
N ASN A 2 16.84 36.76 -3.57
CA ASN A 2 17.05 35.38 -3.18
C ASN A 2 15.84 34.59 -3.57
N GLU A 3 15.93 33.98 -4.71
CA GLU A 3 15.04 32.90 -5.05
C GLU A 3 15.54 31.66 -4.28
N ASN A 4 15.26 31.63 -3.00
CA ASN A 4 15.24 30.41 -2.28
C ASN A 4 13.99 29.66 -2.73
N SER A 5 14.10 29.04 -3.89
CA SER A 5 13.33 27.84 -4.16
C SER A 5 13.87 26.80 -3.17
N GLU A 6 13.55 26.98 -1.91
CA GLU A 6 13.58 25.90 -0.97
C GLU A 6 12.68 24.83 -1.59
N ASN A 7 13.31 23.78 -2.10
CA ASN A 7 12.66 22.50 -2.34
C ASN A 7 12.13 22.09 -0.97
N ASN A 8 10.97 22.65 -0.64
CA ASN A 8 10.22 22.27 0.54
C ASN A 8 9.65 20.89 0.24
N ARG A 9 10.56 19.90 0.20
CA ARG A 9 10.18 18.49 0.18
C ARG A 9 9.66 18.20 1.56
N SER A 10 8.36 18.45 1.74
CA SER A 10 7.68 18.02 2.94
C SER A 10 7.79 16.51 3.04
N ILE A 11 8.34 16.03 4.14
CA ILE A 11 8.36 14.60 4.45
C ILE A 11 6.93 14.19 4.79
N ARG A 12 6.46 13.16 4.12
CA ARG A 12 5.15 12.55 4.38
C ARG A 12 5.36 11.20 5.04
N PHE A 13 4.54 10.90 6.04
CA PHE A 13 4.59 9.64 6.76
C PHE A 13 3.42 8.76 6.37
N GLY A 14 3.73 7.52 6.01
CA GLY A 14 2.76 6.46 5.80
C GLY A 14 2.96 5.33 6.80
N VAL A 15 1.97 4.46 6.90
CA VAL A 15 1.99 3.29 7.78
C VAL A 15 1.39 2.07 7.10
N ALA A 16 1.93 0.90 7.39
CA ALA A 16 1.34 -0.35 6.94
C ALA A 16 0.19 -0.77 7.88
N PRO A 17 -0.87 -1.41 7.38
CA PRO A 17 -1.99 -1.85 8.20
C PRO A 17 -1.65 -3.03 9.11
N ILE A 18 -0.46 -3.59 9.02
CA ILE A 18 -0.01 -4.75 9.80
C ILE A 18 -0.10 -4.55 11.32
N ASN A 19 -0.05 -3.31 11.79
CA ASN A 19 -0.20 -2.99 13.21
C ASN A 19 -1.63 -3.19 13.74
N TRP A 20 -2.61 -3.23 12.86
CA TRP A 20 -4.03 -3.48 13.18
C TRP A 20 -4.47 -4.87 12.78
N ASN A 21 -4.04 -5.30 11.59
CA ASN A 21 -4.41 -6.57 11.00
C ASN A 21 -3.19 -7.17 10.29
N ASN A 22 -2.80 -8.35 10.71
CA ASN A 22 -1.63 -9.03 10.17
C ASN A 22 -2.05 -9.95 9.02
N ASP A 23 -1.52 -9.69 7.83
CA ASP A 23 -1.83 -10.48 6.64
C ASP A 23 -1.24 -11.90 6.69
N ASP A 24 -0.14 -12.09 7.44
CA ASP A 24 0.52 -13.38 7.61
C ASP A 24 -0.09 -14.21 8.76
N ILE A 25 -0.76 -13.56 9.68
CA ILE A 25 -1.44 -14.17 10.82
C ILE A 25 -2.87 -13.61 10.88
N PRO A 26 -3.80 -14.14 10.07
CA PRO A 26 -5.13 -13.56 9.90
C PRO A 26 -5.98 -13.44 11.17
N GLU A 27 -5.68 -14.23 12.18
CA GLU A 27 -6.36 -14.18 13.50
C GLU A 27 -6.05 -12.89 14.26
N LEU A 28 -4.88 -12.29 14.00
CA LEU A 28 -4.49 -11.04 14.66
C LEU A 28 -5.16 -9.85 13.96
N GLY A 29 -6.06 -9.20 14.70
CA GLY A 29 -6.77 -8.03 14.22
C GLY A 29 -7.93 -8.33 13.28
N SER A 30 -8.44 -9.56 13.25
CA SER A 30 -9.58 -9.94 12.41
C SER A 30 -10.83 -9.10 12.68
N ASP A 31 -10.99 -8.61 13.90
CA ASP A 31 -12.13 -7.81 14.33
C ASP A 31 -12.07 -6.34 13.87
N TYR A 32 -10.89 -5.86 13.45
CA TYR A 32 -10.77 -4.50 12.93
C TYR A 32 -11.36 -4.39 11.53
N THR A 33 -12.31 -3.46 11.37
CA THR A 33 -12.81 -3.10 10.05
C THR A 33 -11.83 -2.20 9.32
N ILE A 34 -11.88 -2.18 7.99
CA ILE A 34 -11.01 -1.29 7.21
C ILE A 34 -11.26 0.18 7.56
N GLU A 35 -12.50 0.57 7.82
CA GLU A 35 -12.87 1.92 8.21
C GLU A 35 -12.23 2.32 9.55
N THR A 36 -12.23 1.41 10.52
CA THR A 36 -11.56 1.63 11.79
C THR A 36 -10.06 1.84 11.62
N ILE A 37 -9.42 0.98 10.84
CA ILE A 37 -7.97 1.04 10.55
C ILE A 37 -7.63 2.39 9.90
N LEU A 38 -8.35 2.78 8.86
CA LEU A 38 -8.08 4.03 8.14
C LEU A 38 -8.37 5.27 8.99
N SER A 39 -9.42 5.22 9.80
CA SER A 39 -9.75 6.30 10.74
C SER A 39 -8.62 6.51 11.75
N GLU A 40 -8.11 5.43 12.33
CA GLU A 40 -7.01 5.51 13.30
C GLU A 40 -5.70 5.97 12.65
N MET A 41 -5.40 5.54 11.43
CA MET A 41 -4.26 6.05 10.67
C MET A 41 -4.34 7.57 10.49
N ASN A 42 -5.50 8.06 10.09
CA ASN A 42 -5.72 9.50 9.94
C ASN A 42 -5.59 10.24 11.27
N GLN A 43 -6.19 9.73 12.34
CA GLN A 43 -6.10 10.32 13.67
C GLN A 43 -4.66 10.38 14.21
N ALA A 44 -3.85 9.39 13.86
CA ALA A 44 -2.43 9.35 14.23
C ALA A 44 -1.57 10.33 13.41
N GLY A 45 -2.12 10.95 12.38
CA GLY A 45 -1.43 11.94 11.55
C GLY A 45 -0.70 11.37 10.34
N TYR A 46 -0.93 10.11 9.98
CA TYR A 46 -0.39 9.56 8.75
C TYR A 46 -1.12 10.11 7.51
N GLU A 47 -0.36 10.27 6.44
CA GLU A 47 -0.87 10.79 5.16
C GLU A 47 -1.04 9.70 4.11
N GLY A 48 -0.49 8.51 4.35
CA GLY A 48 -0.57 7.40 3.43
C GLY A 48 -0.51 6.04 4.11
N THR A 49 -0.81 5.01 3.34
CA THR A 49 -0.80 3.62 3.79
C THR A 49 -0.18 2.70 2.74
N GLU A 50 0.42 1.63 3.20
CA GLU A 50 0.71 0.47 2.36
C GLU A 50 -0.59 -0.32 2.11
N LEU A 51 -0.68 -0.98 0.96
CA LEU A 51 -1.81 -1.85 0.63
C LEU A 51 -1.85 -3.07 1.57
N GLY A 52 -3.02 -3.42 2.08
CA GLY A 52 -3.26 -4.60 2.90
C GLY A 52 -4.43 -5.44 2.38
N ASN A 53 -4.61 -6.63 2.96
CA ASN A 53 -5.60 -7.61 2.50
C ASN A 53 -7.07 -7.17 2.65
N LYS A 54 -7.35 -6.28 3.59
CA LYS A 54 -8.72 -5.77 3.82
C LYS A 54 -9.13 -4.66 2.86
N PHE A 55 -8.21 -4.17 2.03
CA PHE A 55 -8.50 -3.10 1.09
C PHE A 55 -9.30 -3.61 -0.13
N PRO A 56 -10.10 -2.72 -0.76
CA PRO A 56 -10.78 -3.05 -2.00
C PRO A 56 -9.83 -3.51 -3.10
N ASN A 57 -10.25 -4.51 -3.88
CA ASN A 57 -9.47 -5.05 -4.99
C ASN A 57 -9.52 -4.19 -6.26
N LYS A 58 -10.41 -3.21 -6.31
CA LYS A 58 -10.58 -2.31 -7.43
C LYS A 58 -9.93 -0.97 -7.11
N ALA A 59 -9.04 -0.50 -7.97
CA ALA A 59 -8.27 0.72 -7.74
C ALA A 59 -9.14 1.97 -7.51
N SER A 60 -10.24 2.11 -8.25
CA SER A 60 -11.18 3.23 -8.06
C SER A 60 -11.86 3.20 -6.70
N SER A 61 -12.33 2.03 -6.27
CA SER A 61 -12.97 1.86 -4.96
C SER A 61 -11.99 2.11 -3.81
N LEU A 62 -10.74 1.65 -3.98
CA LEU A 62 -9.67 1.91 -3.03
C LEU A 62 -9.38 3.40 -2.91
N SER A 63 -9.24 4.09 -4.03
CA SER A 63 -8.97 5.54 -4.04
C SER A 63 -10.09 6.35 -3.39
N GLU A 64 -11.35 6.00 -3.66
CA GLU A 64 -12.50 6.64 -3.02
C GLU A 64 -12.50 6.42 -1.50
N LEU A 65 -12.25 5.19 -1.07
CA LEU A 65 -12.18 4.86 0.35
C LEU A 65 -11.05 5.63 1.07
N LEU A 66 -9.85 5.63 0.50
CA LEU A 66 -8.71 6.34 1.07
C LEU A 66 -8.95 7.85 1.12
N ASN A 67 -9.55 8.43 0.08
CA ASN A 67 -9.89 9.85 0.05
C ASN A 67 -10.86 10.23 1.19
N THR A 68 -11.79 9.35 1.54
CA THR A 68 -12.72 9.57 2.66
C THR A 68 -11.99 9.79 3.98
N PHE A 69 -10.82 9.19 4.15
CA PHE A 69 -10.00 9.31 5.36
C PHE A 69 -8.75 10.19 5.17
N ASN A 70 -8.68 10.98 4.10
CA ASN A 70 -7.53 11.84 3.78
C ASN A 70 -6.20 11.08 3.69
N LEU A 71 -6.25 9.86 3.19
CA LEU A 71 -5.08 9.00 2.98
C LEU A 71 -4.84 8.77 1.49
N LYS A 72 -3.58 8.46 1.16
CA LYS A 72 -3.16 8.03 -0.17
C LYS A 72 -2.52 6.66 -0.09
N LEU A 73 -2.60 5.90 -1.18
CA LEU A 73 -1.84 4.67 -1.30
C LEU A 73 -0.37 5.03 -1.54
N ALA A 74 0.50 4.70 -0.61
CA ALA A 74 1.93 5.00 -0.70
C ALA A 74 2.69 3.91 -1.43
N SER A 75 2.38 2.65 -1.15
CA SER A 75 3.10 1.50 -1.70
C SER A 75 2.29 0.21 -1.56
N SER A 76 2.81 -0.86 -2.16
CA SER A 76 2.36 -2.22 -1.92
C SER A 76 3.54 -3.16 -1.81
N TRP A 77 3.42 -4.18 -0.98
CA TRP A 77 4.31 -5.33 -0.97
C TRP A 77 3.91 -6.31 -2.06
N HIS A 78 4.90 -6.92 -2.70
CA HIS A 78 4.71 -8.01 -3.64
C HIS A 78 5.78 -9.07 -3.45
N SER A 79 5.36 -10.28 -3.12
CA SER A 79 6.23 -11.44 -3.03
C SER A 79 6.37 -12.10 -4.39
N THR A 80 7.60 -12.38 -4.80
CA THR A 80 7.91 -13.15 -6.01
C THR A 80 8.49 -14.50 -5.65
N TYR A 81 8.32 -15.47 -6.54
CA TYR A 81 8.75 -16.85 -6.36
C TYR A 81 9.40 -17.37 -7.65
N PHE A 82 10.37 -16.64 -8.17
CA PHE A 82 11.02 -16.93 -9.46
C PHE A 82 11.76 -18.25 -9.47
N VAL A 83 12.25 -18.71 -8.32
CA VAL A 83 12.96 -20.00 -8.23
C VAL A 83 11.99 -21.18 -8.23
N MET A 84 10.77 -20.98 -7.72
CA MET A 84 9.76 -22.04 -7.59
C MET A 84 8.78 -22.11 -8.74
N ASN A 85 8.52 -20.99 -9.40
CA ASN A 85 7.47 -20.85 -10.40
C ASN A 85 8.04 -20.50 -11.78
N GLU A 86 7.20 -20.65 -12.80
CA GLU A 86 7.50 -20.20 -14.15
C GLU A 86 7.75 -18.69 -14.18
N GLN A 87 8.88 -18.27 -14.74
CA GLN A 87 9.29 -16.86 -14.79
C GLN A 87 8.23 -15.96 -15.43
N GLU A 88 7.61 -16.42 -16.51
CA GLU A 88 6.59 -15.65 -17.23
C GLU A 88 5.36 -15.39 -16.35
N ASN A 89 4.95 -16.35 -15.52
CA ASN A 89 3.85 -16.20 -14.60
C ASN A 89 4.17 -15.19 -13.50
N GLU A 90 5.38 -15.24 -12.95
CA GLU A 90 5.84 -14.29 -11.94
C GLU A 90 5.93 -12.86 -12.50
N LEU A 91 6.44 -12.68 -13.72
CA LEU A 91 6.46 -11.38 -14.38
C LEU A 91 5.07 -10.83 -14.64
N LYS A 92 4.13 -11.68 -15.05
CA LYS A 92 2.73 -11.29 -15.25
C LYS A 92 2.11 -10.80 -13.93
N ASN A 93 2.36 -11.50 -12.82
CA ASN A 93 1.85 -11.09 -11.50
C ASN A 93 2.41 -9.72 -11.09
N VAL A 94 3.69 -9.45 -11.36
CA VAL A 94 4.29 -8.13 -11.12
C VAL A 94 3.63 -7.06 -11.99
N GLU A 95 3.42 -7.33 -13.28
CA GLU A 95 2.77 -6.39 -14.19
C GLU A 95 1.34 -6.04 -13.76
N GLU A 96 0.57 -7.04 -13.31
CA GLU A 96 -0.78 -6.83 -12.79
C GLU A 96 -0.76 -5.94 -11.53
N LYS A 97 0.17 -6.18 -10.62
CA LYS A 97 0.35 -5.36 -9.42
C LYS A 97 0.74 -3.93 -9.78
N VAL A 98 1.67 -3.74 -10.69
CA VAL A 98 2.11 -2.42 -11.16
C VAL A 98 0.95 -1.67 -11.82
N SER A 99 0.16 -2.34 -12.66
CA SER A 99 -1.01 -1.72 -13.29
C SER A 99 -2.03 -1.25 -12.25
N PHE A 100 -2.33 -2.07 -11.26
CA PHE A 100 -3.21 -1.70 -10.15
C PHE A 100 -2.68 -0.47 -9.39
N LEU A 101 -1.39 -0.46 -9.06
CA LEU A 101 -0.76 0.65 -8.34
C LEU A 101 -0.80 1.96 -9.15
N LYS A 102 -0.57 1.88 -10.45
CA LYS A 102 -0.68 3.04 -11.34
C LYS A 102 -2.10 3.62 -11.35
N GLU A 103 -3.11 2.77 -11.45
CA GLU A 103 -4.51 3.20 -11.39
C GLU A 103 -4.87 3.82 -10.03
N ALA A 104 -4.28 3.32 -8.95
CA ALA A 104 -4.45 3.86 -7.60
C ALA A 104 -3.53 5.04 -7.26
N ASN A 105 -2.76 5.54 -8.22
CA ASN A 105 -1.79 6.63 -8.07
C ASN A 105 -0.68 6.38 -7.03
N ALA A 106 -0.32 5.13 -6.81
CA ALA A 106 0.85 4.78 -6.01
C ALA A 106 2.10 4.71 -6.88
N GLU A 107 3.21 5.19 -6.36
CA GLU A 107 4.48 5.32 -7.10
C GLU A 107 5.49 4.24 -6.73
N ILE A 108 5.25 3.47 -5.68
CA ILE A 108 6.22 2.55 -5.10
C ILE A 108 5.64 1.14 -5.01
N ILE A 109 6.41 0.18 -5.45
CA ILE A 109 6.20 -1.24 -5.19
C ILE A 109 7.43 -1.80 -4.46
N ASN A 110 7.20 -2.53 -3.38
CA ASN A 110 8.25 -3.23 -2.64
C ASN A 110 8.21 -4.70 -3.06
N ILE A 111 9.26 -5.19 -3.69
CA ILE A 111 9.34 -6.55 -4.19
C ILE A 111 10.37 -7.34 -3.38
N ALA A 112 9.99 -8.54 -2.97
CA ALA A 112 10.90 -9.49 -2.35
C ALA A 112 10.81 -10.84 -3.04
N GLU A 113 11.95 -11.46 -3.32
CA GLU A 113 12.03 -12.85 -3.75
C GLU A 113 11.90 -13.75 -2.52
N CYS A 114 10.82 -14.53 -2.47
CA CYS A 114 10.43 -15.32 -1.31
C CYS A 114 10.53 -16.83 -1.54
N SER A 115 11.18 -17.26 -2.64
CA SER A 115 11.49 -18.68 -2.85
C SER A 115 12.60 -19.14 -1.90
N GLY A 116 12.33 -20.21 -1.13
CA GLY A 116 13.36 -20.69 -0.21
C GLY A 116 12.88 -21.76 0.73
#